data_bd4054315264efcb983c8b6107cb3fad
#
_entry.id   bd4054315264efcb983c8b6107cb3fad
#
_cell.length_a   1.000
_cell.length_b   1.000
_cell.length_c   1.000
_cell.angle_alpha   90.00
_cell.angle_beta   90.00
_cell.angle_gamma   90.00
#
_symmetry.space_group_name_H-M   'P 1'
#
loop_
_entity.id
_entity.type
_entity.pdbx_description
1 polymer ?
#
loop_
_entity_poly.entity_id
_entity_poly.type
_entity_poly.pdbx_seq_one_letter_code
_entity_poly.pdbx_strand_id
1 'polypeptide(L)'
;MATILFSLPAHESNDTVRDTIANVRKFNGYDHPIMIHADANWHGFDASIADNDANVWMNPQRWPTQHAHCQIPTHVSNFEHAVQLVLPFTHMSILHTSELFVRTGLSQHIAPYDHSLWFTSDTQPQDPSWPPMLHVRHMWPGLPAYLGNLIEGSWYRRELFAEMVRCITARYSLEQLVLPYALEESLFPTLSWLITGGKGYTHPYCAFRHDQHFLSDTQFIDDIRNGNPVTFWQPHNFTYAYAPFPSQGLYSVKRIARDVDDKIRSYIRLL
;
A
#
# COMPACT_ATOMS: atom_id res chain seq x y z
N MET A 1 1.91 -16.70 11.86
CA MET A 1 2.51 -15.67 10.98
C MET A 1 1.62 -15.47 9.77
N ALA A 2 1.51 -14.26 9.28
CA ALA A 2 0.79 -13.98 8.03
C ALA A 2 1.65 -14.33 6.81
N THR A 3 1.06 -14.88 5.76
CA THR A 3 1.66 -14.89 4.42
C THR A 3 1.09 -13.70 3.65
N ILE A 4 1.94 -12.83 3.13
CA ILE A 4 1.53 -11.55 2.57
C ILE A 4 1.67 -11.58 1.05
N LEU A 5 0.59 -11.30 0.32
CA LEU A 5 0.64 -10.94 -1.09
C LEU A 5 0.98 -9.46 -1.20
N PHE A 6 2.14 -9.12 -1.74
CA PHE A 6 2.50 -7.75 -2.06
C PHE A 6 1.99 -7.38 -3.46
N SER A 7 1.07 -6.42 -3.54
CA SER A 7 0.56 -5.87 -4.79
C SER A 7 1.39 -4.66 -5.19
N LEU A 8 2.20 -4.82 -6.23
CA LEU A 8 3.18 -3.84 -6.67
C LEU A 8 2.82 -3.24 -8.04
N PRO A 9 2.22 -2.04 -8.11
CA PRO A 9 2.15 -1.28 -9.35
C PRO A 9 3.54 -0.78 -9.74
N ALA A 10 3.88 -0.90 -11.02
CA ALA A 10 5.18 -0.56 -11.56
C ALA A 10 5.04 0.27 -12.84
N HIS A 11 5.68 1.44 -12.87
CA HIS A 11 5.75 2.35 -14.02
C HIS A 11 7.10 3.06 -14.14
N GLU A 12 8.08 2.59 -13.35
CA GLU A 12 9.45 3.12 -13.30
C GLU A 12 10.42 2.21 -14.04
N SER A 13 11.72 2.48 -13.90
CA SER A 13 12.76 1.64 -14.50
C SER A 13 12.71 0.19 -13.99
N ASN A 14 13.08 -0.75 -14.82
CA ASN A 14 13.18 -2.16 -14.46
C ASN A 14 14.12 -2.39 -13.27
N ASP A 15 15.19 -1.61 -13.17
CA ASP A 15 16.14 -1.70 -12.05
C ASP A 15 15.52 -1.24 -10.72
N THR A 16 14.69 -0.20 -10.74
CA THR A 16 13.93 0.21 -9.56
C THR A 16 12.99 -0.90 -9.08
N VAL A 17 12.32 -1.58 -10.00
CA VAL A 17 11.43 -2.70 -9.66
C VAL A 17 12.23 -3.87 -9.08
N ARG A 18 13.37 -4.25 -9.70
CA ARG A 18 14.27 -5.29 -9.17
C ARG A 18 14.79 -4.96 -7.77
N ASP A 19 15.21 -3.71 -7.57
CA ASP A 19 15.68 -3.24 -6.25
C ASP A 19 14.56 -3.32 -5.19
N THR A 20 13.33 -2.95 -5.55
CA THR A 20 12.17 -3.07 -4.66
C THR A 20 11.86 -4.54 -4.31
N ILE A 21 11.90 -5.45 -5.29
CA ILE A 21 11.73 -6.89 -5.04
C ILE A 21 12.83 -7.41 -4.11
N ALA A 22 14.09 -7.08 -4.39
CA ALA A 22 15.23 -7.48 -3.55
C ALA A 22 15.08 -6.96 -2.10
N ASN A 23 14.58 -5.73 -1.93
CA ASN A 23 14.27 -5.17 -0.62
C ASN A 23 13.16 -5.96 0.10
N VAL A 24 12.06 -6.29 -0.58
CA VAL A 24 11.01 -7.13 0.01
C VAL A 24 11.59 -8.47 0.47
N ARG A 25 12.41 -9.12 -0.37
CA ARG A 25 13.04 -10.42 -0.03
C ARG A 25 13.98 -10.31 1.17
N LYS A 26 14.75 -9.25 1.24
CA LYS A 26 15.67 -9.01 2.35
C LYS A 26 14.98 -8.91 3.70
N PHE A 27 13.86 -8.20 3.78
CA PHE A 27 13.19 -7.90 5.04
C PHE A 27 11.99 -8.80 5.36
N ASN A 28 11.37 -9.42 4.35
CA ASN A 28 10.17 -10.24 4.54
C ASN A 28 10.36 -11.70 4.12
N GLY A 29 11.46 -12.06 3.44
CA GLY A 29 11.72 -13.44 3.00
C GLY A 29 11.06 -13.80 1.68
N TYR A 30 11.21 -15.06 1.29
CA TYR A 30 10.80 -15.58 -0.02
C TYR A 30 9.41 -16.23 -0.03
N ASP A 31 8.80 -16.48 1.14
CA ASP A 31 7.51 -17.16 1.26
C ASP A 31 6.30 -16.27 0.89
N HIS A 32 6.56 -14.99 0.64
CA HIS A 32 5.55 -13.99 0.37
C HIS A 32 5.43 -13.74 -1.14
N PRO A 33 4.28 -14.03 -1.78
CA PRO A 33 4.10 -13.72 -3.19
C PRO A 33 4.13 -12.21 -3.46
N ILE A 34 4.77 -11.82 -4.58
CA ILE A 34 4.75 -10.47 -5.11
C ILE A 34 4.02 -10.51 -6.45
N MET A 35 2.95 -9.76 -6.60
CA MET A 35 2.21 -9.59 -7.84
C MET A 35 2.54 -8.24 -8.45
N ILE A 36 3.26 -8.24 -9.55
CA ILE A 36 3.62 -7.03 -10.28
C ILE A 36 2.53 -6.68 -11.28
N HIS A 37 2.12 -5.44 -11.28
CA HIS A 37 1.24 -4.86 -12.28
C HIS A 37 2.00 -3.79 -13.06
N ALA A 38 2.38 -4.09 -14.30
CA ALA A 38 3.03 -3.11 -15.16
C ALA A 38 2.02 -2.09 -15.71
N ASP A 39 2.35 -0.81 -15.63
CA ASP A 39 1.52 0.28 -16.18
C ASP A 39 1.19 0.03 -17.65
N ALA A 40 -0.07 0.29 -18.04
CA ALA A 40 -0.54 0.07 -19.41
C ALA A 40 0.26 0.86 -20.45
N ASN A 41 0.79 2.03 -20.07
CA ASN A 41 1.54 2.93 -20.94
C ASN A 41 3.07 2.70 -20.89
N TRP A 42 3.52 1.76 -20.07
CA TRP A 42 4.96 1.49 -19.95
C TRP A 42 5.40 0.41 -20.94
N HIS A 43 5.96 0.85 -22.07
CA HIS A 43 6.40 -0.03 -23.16
C HIS A 43 7.77 -0.69 -22.94
N GLY A 44 8.58 -0.16 -22.01
CA GLY A 44 9.92 -0.67 -21.67
C GLY A 44 9.96 -1.69 -20.54
N PHE A 45 8.81 -2.23 -20.12
CA PHE A 45 8.76 -3.21 -19.05
C PHE A 45 9.37 -4.55 -19.47
N ASP A 46 10.30 -5.04 -18.67
CA ASP A 46 10.95 -6.33 -18.84
C ASP A 46 10.26 -7.41 -17.98
N ALA A 47 9.45 -8.25 -18.60
CA ALA A 47 8.72 -9.31 -17.91
C ALA A 47 9.66 -10.37 -17.27
N SER A 48 10.91 -10.47 -17.72
CA SER A 48 11.91 -11.40 -17.15
C SER A 48 12.28 -11.07 -15.69
N ILE A 49 11.83 -9.93 -15.18
CA ILE A 49 11.96 -9.58 -13.75
C ILE A 49 11.41 -10.67 -12.83
N ALA A 50 10.34 -11.36 -13.28
CA ALA A 50 9.73 -12.45 -12.52
C ALA A 50 10.46 -13.80 -12.64
N ASP A 51 11.34 -13.98 -13.64
CA ASP A 51 11.89 -15.31 -13.97
C ASP A 51 12.88 -15.85 -12.92
N ASN A 52 13.48 -14.97 -12.14
CA ASN A 52 14.51 -15.33 -11.16
C ASN A 52 13.99 -15.59 -9.74
N ASP A 53 12.69 -15.46 -9.51
CA ASP A 53 12.08 -15.65 -8.19
C ASP A 53 10.72 -16.34 -8.37
N ALA A 54 10.61 -17.58 -7.91
CA ALA A 54 9.42 -18.42 -8.06
C ALA A 54 8.15 -17.85 -7.41
N ASN A 55 8.30 -16.86 -6.50
CA ASN A 55 7.20 -16.17 -5.85
C ASN A 55 7.00 -14.72 -6.32
N VAL A 56 7.56 -14.38 -7.49
CA VAL A 56 7.25 -13.13 -8.20
C VAL A 56 6.39 -13.46 -9.42
N TRP A 57 5.29 -12.78 -9.56
CA TRP A 57 4.27 -13.06 -10.56
C TRP A 57 3.91 -11.80 -11.32
N MET A 58 3.60 -11.96 -12.59
CA MET A 58 3.15 -10.88 -13.46
C MET A 58 1.63 -10.94 -13.64
N ASN A 59 0.96 -9.84 -13.38
CA ASN A 59 -0.43 -9.68 -13.76
C ASN A 59 -0.51 -9.50 -15.29
N PRO A 60 -1.26 -10.34 -16.03
CA PRO A 60 -1.45 -10.17 -17.45
C PRO A 60 -2.30 -8.96 -17.84
N GLN A 61 -3.17 -8.51 -16.93
CA GLN A 61 -3.94 -7.27 -17.10
C GLN A 61 -3.04 -6.06 -16.86
N ARG A 62 -3.26 -5.01 -17.64
CA ARG A 62 -2.49 -3.77 -17.53
C ARG A 62 -3.43 -2.57 -17.46
N TRP A 63 -3.44 -1.92 -16.31
CA TRP A 63 -4.16 -0.67 -16.07
C TRP A 63 -3.18 0.50 -16.02
N PRO A 64 -3.60 1.74 -16.36
CA PRO A 64 -2.76 2.90 -16.11
C PRO A 64 -2.59 3.13 -14.60
N THR A 65 -1.34 3.32 -14.16
CA THR A 65 -0.97 3.49 -12.75
C THR A 65 -0.31 4.83 -12.46
N GLN A 66 -0.11 5.68 -13.48
CA GLN A 66 0.52 6.98 -13.30
C GLN A 66 -0.40 7.95 -12.56
N HIS A 67 0.20 9.00 -12.03
CA HIS A 67 -0.35 9.97 -11.07
C HIS A 67 -1.78 10.49 -11.30
N ALA A 68 -2.32 10.43 -12.50
CA ALA A 68 -3.69 10.90 -12.77
C ALA A 68 -4.76 9.82 -12.60
N HIS A 69 -4.37 8.58 -12.29
CA HIS A 69 -5.25 7.42 -12.31
C HIS A 69 -5.46 6.83 -10.93
N CYS A 70 -6.63 6.26 -10.73
CA CYS A 70 -6.95 5.46 -9.56
C CYS A 70 -6.27 4.09 -9.63
N GLN A 71 -5.75 3.61 -8.51
CA GLN A 71 -5.06 2.32 -8.44
C GLN A 71 -5.97 1.15 -8.03
N ILE A 72 -7.26 1.38 -7.82
CA ILE A 72 -8.21 0.29 -7.51
C ILE A 72 -8.17 -0.82 -8.56
N PRO A 73 -8.25 -0.53 -9.89
CA PRO A 73 -8.18 -1.59 -10.90
C PRO A 73 -6.91 -2.43 -10.80
N THR A 74 -5.79 -1.80 -10.53
CA THR A 74 -4.49 -2.47 -10.35
C THR A 74 -4.51 -3.45 -9.18
N HIS A 75 -4.93 -2.99 -8.01
CA HIS A 75 -4.91 -3.82 -6.81
C HIS A 75 -5.97 -4.91 -6.83
N VAL A 76 -7.16 -4.62 -7.37
CA VAL A 76 -8.23 -5.60 -7.54
C VAL A 76 -7.79 -6.69 -8.53
N SER A 77 -7.27 -6.33 -9.70
CA SER A 77 -6.82 -7.33 -10.69
C SER A 77 -5.63 -8.15 -10.20
N ASN A 78 -4.70 -7.56 -9.43
CA ASN A 78 -3.62 -8.30 -8.79
C ASN A 78 -4.14 -9.34 -7.80
N PHE A 79 -5.12 -8.96 -6.98
CA PHE A 79 -5.75 -9.88 -6.03
C PHE A 79 -6.49 -11.01 -6.75
N GLU A 80 -7.31 -10.70 -7.74
CA GLU A 80 -8.07 -11.70 -8.49
C GLU A 80 -7.15 -12.67 -9.23
N HIS A 81 -6.07 -12.17 -9.84
CA HIS A 81 -5.09 -13.03 -10.50
C HIS A 81 -4.35 -13.94 -9.51
N ALA A 82 -3.96 -13.42 -8.33
CA ALA A 82 -3.36 -14.25 -7.28
C ALA A 82 -4.31 -15.35 -6.78
N VAL A 83 -5.61 -15.05 -6.69
CA VAL A 83 -6.64 -16.06 -6.34
C VAL A 83 -6.80 -17.11 -7.45
N GLN A 84 -6.81 -16.69 -8.73
CA GLN A 84 -6.88 -17.61 -9.88
C GLN A 84 -5.69 -18.56 -9.93
N LEU A 85 -4.49 -18.08 -9.62
CA LEU A 85 -3.28 -18.88 -9.51
C LEU A 85 -3.20 -19.74 -8.24
N VAL A 86 -4.18 -19.63 -7.36
CA VAL A 86 -4.24 -20.33 -6.07
C VAL A 86 -3.00 -20.04 -5.21
N LEU A 87 -2.46 -18.83 -5.27
CA LEU A 87 -1.31 -18.46 -4.47
C LEU A 87 -1.62 -18.52 -2.97
N PRO A 88 -0.71 -19.02 -2.14
CA PRO A 88 -0.90 -19.07 -0.70
C PRO A 88 -0.65 -17.67 -0.09
N PHE A 89 -1.70 -17.02 0.40
CA PHE A 89 -1.59 -15.79 1.19
C PHE A 89 -2.78 -15.63 2.13
N THR A 90 -2.56 -14.97 3.25
CA THR A 90 -3.58 -14.65 4.26
C THR A 90 -3.89 -13.16 4.31
N HIS A 91 -2.96 -12.34 3.86
CA HIS A 91 -3.11 -10.88 3.81
C HIS A 91 -2.62 -10.36 2.46
N MET A 92 -3.25 -9.31 1.97
CA MET A 92 -2.77 -8.52 0.84
C MET A 92 -2.25 -7.19 1.34
N SER A 93 -1.11 -6.77 0.84
CA SER A 93 -0.51 -5.47 1.15
C SER A 93 -0.26 -4.67 -0.11
N ILE A 94 -0.50 -3.38 -0.03
CA ILE A 94 -0.24 -2.43 -1.10
C ILE A 94 1.17 -1.91 -0.93
N LEU A 95 1.97 -2.06 -1.98
CA LEU A 95 3.37 -1.68 -2.01
C LEU A 95 3.63 -0.75 -3.21
N HIS A 96 4.55 0.18 -3.07
CA HIS A 96 4.99 1.08 -4.14
C HIS A 96 6.51 1.01 -4.34
N THR A 97 6.99 1.29 -5.55
CA THR A 97 8.42 1.32 -5.87
C THR A 97 9.21 2.43 -5.17
N SER A 98 8.51 3.45 -4.66
CA SER A 98 9.09 4.51 -3.81
C SER A 98 8.99 4.21 -2.31
N GLU A 99 8.61 2.98 -1.94
CA GLU A 99 8.54 2.48 -0.58
C GLU A 99 9.55 1.34 -0.40
N LEU A 100 10.33 1.38 0.66
CA LEU A 100 11.30 0.33 0.99
C LEU A 100 11.18 -0.08 2.44
N PHE A 101 11.25 -1.38 2.69
CA PHE A 101 11.35 -1.95 4.02
C PHE A 101 12.70 -1.66 4.64
N VAL A 102 12.70 -1.38 5.93
CA VAL A 102 13.89 -1.08 6.71
C VAL A 102 14.01 -1.98 7.94
N ARG A 103 13.01 -2.84 8.18
CA ARG A 103 12.91 -3.68 9.38
C ARG A 103 12.18 -4.97 9.06
N THR A 104 12.57 -6.07 9.71
CA THR A 104 11.90 -7.38 9.65
C THR A 104 10.74 -7.47 10.65
N GLY A 105 9.85 -8.48 10.48
CA GLY A 105 8.80 -8.79 11.46
C GLY A 105 7.39 -8.35 11.07
N LEU A 106 7.18 -7.81 9.87
CA LEU A 106 5.86 -7.37 9.42
C LEU A 106 4.82 -8.50 9.48
N SER A 107 5.17 -9.69 9.03
CA SER A 107 4.30 -10.87 9.00
C SER A 107 3.73 -11.24 10.38
N GLN A 108 4.55 -11.11 11.44
CA GLN A 108 4.11 -11.32 12.81
C GLN A 108 3.23 -10.20 13.31
N HIS A 109 3.59 -8.96 12.96
CA HIS A 109 2.87 -7.77 13.40
C HIS A 109 1.43 -7.74 12.92
N ILE A 110 1.19 -8.00 11.62
CA ILE A 110 -0.15 -7.88 11.04
C ILE A 110 -1.04 -9.11 11.29
N ALA A 111 -0.46 -10.26 11.62
CA ALA A 111 -1.18 -11.53 11.75
C ALA A 111 -2.44 -11.49 12.64
N PRO A 112 -2.49 -10.76 13.77
CA PRO A 112 -3.68 -10.72 14.64
C PRO A 112 -4.78 -9.76 14.17
N TYR A 113 -4.55 -8.96 13.13
CA TYR A 113 -5.47 -7.92 12.70
C TYR A 113 -6.12 -8.24 11.36
N ASP A 114 -7.21 -7.56 11.04
CA ASP A 114 -7.97 -7.74 9.80
C ASP A 114 -7.58 -6.72 8.73
N HIS A 115 -7.22 -5.50 9.13
CA HIS A 115 -6.82 -4.43 8.21
C HIS A 115 -6.04 -3.30 8.89
N SER A 116 -5.55 -2.39 8.07
CA SER A 116 -4.87 -1.18 8.52
C SER A 116 -5.74 0.07 8.35
N LEU A 117 -5.72 0.94 9.36
CA LEU A 117 -6.29 2.28 9.31
C LEU A 117 -5.44 3.24 10.14
N TRP A 118 -5.24 4.48 9.64
CA TRP A 118 -4.58 5.53 10.42
C TRP A 118 -5.47 6.13 11.52
N PHE A 119 -6.74 5.83 11.54
CA PHE A 119 -7.70 6.44 12.45
C PHE A 119 -8.01 5.54 13.62
N THR A 120 -7.97 6.15 14.81
CA THR A 120 -8.25 5.50 16.07
C THR A 120 -9.51 6.05 16.75
N SER A 121 -10.23 7.00 16.15
CA SER A 121 -11.41 7.57 16.80
C SER A 121 -12.67 7.28 16.01
N ASP A 122 -13.63 6.77 16.73
CA ASP A 122 -14.97 6.39 16.29
C ASP A 122 -15.81 7.56 15.78
N THR A 123 -15.28 8.77 15.70
CA THR A 123 -16.17 9.93 15.76
C THR A 123 -15.84 11.10 14.85
N GLN A 124 -14.76 11.07 14.06
CA GLN A 124 -14.45 12.27 13.29
C GLN A 124 -14.74 12.06 11.80
N PRO A 125 -15.75 12.73 11.27
CA PRO A 125 -15.88 12.90 9.84
C PRO A 125 -14.63 13.64 9.38
N GLN A 126 -13.91 13.02 8.47
CA GLN A 126 -12.78 13.63 7.79
C GLN A 126 -13.27 14.82 6.97
N ASP A 127 -12.35 15.70 6.60
CA ASP A 127 -12.70 16.85 5.78
C ASP A 127 -13.51 16.39 4.57
N PRO A 128 -14.80 16.72 4.53
CA PRO A 128 -15.66 16.30 3.41
C PRO A 128 -15.25 16.96 2.09
N SER A 129 -14.34 17.93 2.10
CA SER A 129 -13.82 18.59 0.91
C SER A 129 -12.65 17.86 0.26
N TRP A 130 -12.05 16.84 0.90
CA TRP A 130 -10.96 16.08 0.32
C TRP A 130 -11.44 15.29 -0.92
N PRO A 131 -10.82 15.53 -2.11
CA PRO A 131 -11.36 15.04 -3.38
C PRO A 131 -11.65 13.54 -3.44
N PRO A 132 -10.79 12.62 -2.96
CA PRO A 132 -11.10 11.19 -2.94
C PRO A 132 -12.38 10.86 -2.15
N MET A 133 -12.61 11.52 -1.03
CA MET A 133 -13.83 11.32 -0.24
C MET A 133 -15.07 11.86 -0.94
N LEU A 134 -14.98 13.01 -1.59
CA LEU A 134 -16.10 13.54 -2.39
C LEU A 134 -16.48 12.57 -3.50
N HIS A 135 -15.49 11.96 -4.16
CA HIS A 135 -15.74 10.97 -5.20
C HIS A 135 -16.45 9.73 -4.62
N VAL A 136 -15.96 9.18 -3.48
CA VAL A 136 -16.63 8.04 -2.84
C VAL A 136 -18.05 8.40 -2.41
N ARG A 137 -18.28 9.58 -1.85
CA ARG A 137 -19.63 10.04 -1.48
C ARG A 137 -20.55 10.14 -2.67
N HIS A 138 -20.05 10.57 -3.81
CA HIS A 138 -20.82 10.64 -5.05
C HIS A 138 -21.15 9.24 -5.58
N MET A 139 -20.18 8.35 -5.60
CA MET A 139 -20.33 6.99 -6.14
C MET A 139 -21.13 6.07 -5.20
N TRP A 140 -20.98 6.25 -3.89
CA TRP A 140 -21.71 5.48 -2.85
C TRP A 140 -22.45 6.43 -1.90
N PRO A 141 -23.53 7.09 -2.36
CA PRO A 141 -24.29 7.98 -1.50
C PRO A 141 -24.98 7.20 -0.36
N GLY A 142 -25.06 7.82 0.81
CA GLY A 142 -25.79 7.27 1.94
C GLY A 142 -25.03 6.23 2.78
N LEU A 143 -23.73 6.06 2.58
CA LEU A 143 -22.92 5.29 3.53
C LEU A 143 -22.88 5.99 4.89
N PRO A 144 -22.84 5.21 6.00
CA PRO A 144 -22.84 5.78 7.36
C PRO A 144 -21.55 6.53 7.69
N ALA A 145 -20.46 6.26 6.98
CA ALA A 145 -19.18 6.95 7.13
C ALA A 145 -18.39 6.97 5.82
N TYR A 146 -17.50 7.93 5.68
CA TYR A 146 -16.52 8.03 4.60
C TYR A 146 -15.17 8.30 5.24
N LEU A 147 -14.22 7.40 5.00
CA LEU A 147 -12.88 7.48 5.56
C LEU A 147 -11.88 7.82 4.47
N GLY A 148 -10.78 8.46 4.85
CA GLY A 148 -9.63 8.64 4.00
C GLY A 148 -8.40 8.09 4.70
N ASN A 149 -7.51 7.52 3.95
CA ASN A 149 -6.27 6.97 4.44
C ASN A 149 -5.23 7.03 3.34
N LEU A 150 -4.00 7.33 3.68
CA LEU A 150 -2.93 7.10 2.73
C LEU A 150 -2.82 5.61 2.47
N ILE A 151 -2.69 5.25 1.21
CA ILE A 151 -2.71 3.84 0.82
C ILE A 151 -1.38 3.13 1.11
N GLU A 152 -0.32 3.89 1.29
CA GLU A 152 1.02 3.37 1.52
C GLU A 152 1.11 2.55 2.80
N GLY A 153 1.65 1.34 2.68
CA GLY A 153 1.73 0.40 3.79
C GLY A 153 0.38 -0.11 4.28
N SER A 154 -0.69 0.12 3.50
CA SER A 154 -2.01 -0.44 3.79
C SER A 154 -2.04 -1.93 3.48
N TRP A 155 -2.79 -2.66 4.31
CA TRP A 155 -2.96 -4.10 4.15
C TRP A 155 -4.31 -4.55 4.67
N TYR A 156 -4.76 -5.70 4.17
CA TYR A 156 -6.09 -6.26 4.43
C TYR A 156 -6.00 -7.78 4.49
N ARG A 157 -6.72 -8.41 5.42
CA ARG A 157 -6.91 -9.85 5.42
C ARG A 157 -7.55 -10.30 4.10
N ARG A 158 -7.15 -11.46 3.58
CA ARG A 158 -7.60 -11.97 2.27
C ARG A 158 -9.12 -12.00 2.13
N GLU A 159 -9.82 -12.51 3.14
CA GLU A 159 -11.28 -12.62 3.13
C GLU A 159 -11.94 -11.24 3.14
N LEU A 160 -11.40 -10.30 3.89
CA LEU A 160 -11.88 -8.92 3.92
C LEU A 160 -11.67 -8.25 2.57
N PHE A 161 -10.48 -8.40 1.97
CA PHE A 161 -10.21 -7.79 0.65
C PHE A 161 -11.09 -8.41 -0.43
N ALA A 162 -11.35 -9.73 -0.39
CA ALA A 162 -12.29 -10.39 -1.29
C ALA A 162 -13.71 -9.81 -1.19
N GLU A 163 -14.18 -9.54 0.02
CA GLU A 163 -15.47 -8.91 0.26
C GLU A 163 -15.50 -7.45 -0.27
N MET A 164 -14.43 -6.70 -0.07
CA MET A 164 -14.30 -5.35 -0.63
C MET A 164 -14.35 -5.39 -2.17
N VAL A 165 -13.61 -6.32 -2.80
CA VAL A 165 -13.64 -6.52 -4.25
C VAL A 165 -15.05 -6.84 -4.73
N ARG A 166 -15.76 -7.74 -4.04
CA ARG A 166 -17.15 -8.08 -4.36
C ARG A 166 -18.08 -6.86 -4.27
N CYS A 167 -17.93 -6.03 -3.25
CA CYS A 167 -18.70 -4.79 -3.11
C CYS A 167 -18.42 -3.80 -4.25
N ILE A 168 -17.17 -3.69 -4.67
CA ILE A 168 -16.74 -2.79 -5.74
C ILE A 168 -17.28 -3.28 -7.09
N THR A 169 -17.02 -4.53 -7.45
CA THR A 169 -17.34 -5.10 -8.77
C THR A 169 -18.84 -5.35 -8.96
N ALA A 170 -19.61 -5.44 -7.88
CA ALA A 170 -21.07 -5.47 -7.95
C ALA A 170 -21.69 -4.15 -8.43
N ARG A 171 -20.95 -3.04 -8.38
CA ARG A 171 -21.44 -1.69 -8.73
C ARG A 171 -20.76 -1.08 -9.94
N TYR A 172 -19.47 -1.36 -10.12
CA TYR A 172 -18.63 -0.72 -11.13
C TYR A 172 -17.74 -1.75 -11.82
N SER A 173 -17.59 -1.61 -13.12
CA SER A 173 -16.49 -2.30 -13.81
C SER A 173 -15.15 -1.63 -13.48
N LEU A 174 -14.04 -2.35 -13.61
CA LEU A 174 -12.72 -1.78 -13.32
C LEU A 174 -12.37 -0.63 -14.27
N GLU A 175 -12.86 -0.66 -15.51
CA GLU A 175 -12.69 0.42 -16.49
C GLU A 175 -13.32 1.74 -16.00
N GLN A 176 -14.45 1.67 -15.31
CA GLN A 176 -15.13 2.85 -14.75
C GLN A 176 -14.36 3.44 -13.55
N LEU A 177 -13.45 2.68 -12.97
CA LEU A 177 -12.67 3.07 -11.79
C LEU A 177 -11.27 3.56 -12.11
N VAL A 178 -10.88 3.66 -13.37
CA VAL A 178 -9.57 4.24 -13.77
C VAL A 178 -9.45 5.71 -13.36
N LEU A 179 -10.57 6.42 -13.31
CA LEU A 179 -10.70 7.79 -12.80
C LEU A 179 -11.85 7.82 -11.77
N PRO A 180 -11.80 8.65 -10.75
CA PRO A 180 -10.86 9.74 -10.47
C PRO A 180 -9.62 9.31 -9.67
N TYR A 181 -8.62 10.17 -9.66
CA TYR A 181 -7.35 10.03 -8.92
C TYR A 181 -7.58 9.78 -7.42
N ALA A 182 -6.76 8.88 -6.88
CA ALA A 182 -6.67 8.52 -5.47
C ALA A 182 -7.98 8.02 -4.81
N LEU A 183 -8.93 7.51 -5.61
CA LEU A 183 -10.18 6.95 -5.07
C LEU A 183 -9.91 5.83 -4.05
N GLU A 184 -8.87 5.04 -4.24
CA GLU A 184 -8.41 3.98 -3.33
C GLU A 184 -8.12 4.48 -1.92
N GLU A 185 -7.63 5.71 -1.79
CA GLU A 185 -7.33 6.33 -0.49
C GLU A 185 -8.59 6.61 0.35
N SER A 186 -9.75 6.57 -0.23
CA SER A 186 -11.02 6.70 0.49
C SER A 186 -11.87 5.44 0.41
N LEU A 187 -11.93 4.77 -0.74
CA LEU A 187 -12.82 3.62 -0.91
C LEU A 187 -12.37 2.41 -0.08
N PHE A 188 -11.09 2.05 -0.12
CA PHE A 188 -10.60 0.89 0.63
C PHE A 188 -10.76 1.07 2.14
N PRO A 189 -10.34 2.17 2.78
CA PRO A 189 -10.55 2.36 4.21
C PRO A 189 -12.04 2.44 4.58
N THR A 190 -12.87 3.07 3.74
CA THR A 190 -14.32 3.13 3.98
C THR A 190 -14.95 1.74 3.97
N LEU A 191 -14.70 0.95 2.93
CA LEU A 191 -15.26 -0.41 2.83
C LEU A 191 -14.74 -1.33 3.93
N SER A 192 -13.42 -1.32 4.19
CA SER A 192 -12.85 -2.17 5.24
C SER A 192 -13.42 -1.86 6.61
N TRP A 193 -13.58 -0.58 6.93
CA TRP A 193 -14.20 -0.15 8.19
C TRP A 193 -15.66 -0.56 8.29
N LEU A 194 -16.44 -0.38 7.23
CA LEU A 194 -17.86 -0.74 7.21
C LEU A 194 -18.07 -2.25 7.34
N ILE A 195 -17.29 -3.06 6.63
CA ILE A 195 -17.40 -4.53 6.65
C ILE A 195 -17.02 -5.08 8.01
N THR A 196 -15.98 -4.54 8.66
CA THR A 196 -15.51 -5.01 9.97
C THR A 196 -16.26 -4.39 11.15
N GLY A 197 -17.14 -3.42 10.90
CA GLY A 197 -17.78 -2.62 11.97
C GLY A 197 -16.78 -1.80 12.77
N GLY A 198 -15.68 -1.37 12.15
CA GLY A 198 -14.64 -0.57 12.78
C GLY A 198 -13.77 -1.31 13.79
N LYS A 199 -13.59 -2.63 13.62
CA LYS A 199 -12.82 -3.48 14.54
C LYS A 199 -11.66 -4.17 13.82
N GLY A 200 -10.73 -4.74 14.60
CA GLY A 200 -9.67 -5.61 14.08
C GLY A 200 -8.58 -4.88 13.29
N TYR A 201 -8.35 -3.61 13.51
CA TYR A 201 -7.35 -2.82 12.80
C TYR A 201 -6.15 -2.41 13.64
N THR A 202 -5.06 -2.09 12.94
CA THR A 202 -3.94 -1.31 13.46
C THR A 202 -3.52 -0.28 12.38
N HIS A 203 -2.54 0.57 12.67
CA HIS A 203 -2.10 1.55 11.67
C HIS A 203 -1.33 0.89 10.50
N PRO A 204 -1.28 1.53 9.32
CA PRO A 204 -0.39 1.14 8.24
C PRO A 204 1.07 1.07 8.71
N TYR A 205 1.83 0.18 8.09
CA TYR A 205 3.21 -0.07 8.50
C TYR A 205 4.24 0.88 7.85
N CYS A 206 3.83 1.77 6.97
CA CYS A 206 4.71 2.68 6.24
C CYS A 206 4.72 4.07 6.87
N ALA A 207 5.91 4.62 7.08
CA ALA A 207 6.10 6.00 7.50
C ALA A 207 6.62 6.86 6.35
N PHE A 208 6.22 8.14 6.30
CA PHE A 208 6.80 9.09 5.36
C PHE A 208 6.74 10.53 5.88
N ARG A 209 7.65 11.37 5.40
CA ARG A 209 7.64 12.81 5.66
C ARG A 209 7.00 13.54 4.50
N HIS A 210 6.01 14.35 4.80
CA HIS A 210 5.28 15.12 3.78
C HIS A 210 5.96 16.45 3.42
N ASP A 211 6.63 17.05 4.36
CA ASP A 211 7.24 18.39 4.29
C ASP A 211 8.45 18.49 3.36
N GLN A 212 9.06 17.36 3.06
CA GLN A 212 10.22 17.31 2.18
C GLN A 212 9.83 16.53 0.93
N HIS A 213 9.92 17.16 -0.21
CA HIS A 213 9.47 16.62 -1.49
C HIS A 213 10.06 15.25 -1.85
N PHE A 214 11.11 14.85 -1.22
CA PHE A 214 11.71 13.52 -1.25
C PHE A 214 12.50 13.35 0.05
N LEU A 215 12.53 12.20 0.65
CA LEU A 215 13.57 11.73 1.52
C LEU A 215 13.15 11.50 2.97
N SER A 216 12.98 10.26 3.25
CA SER A 216 13.53 9.71 4.47
C SER A 216 15.04 10.01 4.48
N ASP A 217 15.56 10.49 5.58
CA ASP A 217 17.00 10.54 5.82
C ASP A 217 17.45 9.26 6.58
N THR A 218 18.74 9.03 6.68
CA THR A 218 19.29 7.85 7.36
C THR A 218 18.93 7.83 8.84
N GLN A 219 18.87 8.98 9.49
CA GLN A 219 18.50 9.08 10.91
C GLN A 219 17.04 8.65 11.13
N PHE A 220 16.12 9.07 10.27
CA PHE A 220 14.71 8.65 10.35
C PHE A 220 14.57 7.13 10.19
N ILE A 221 15.35 6.53 9.28
CA ILE A 221 15.39 5.08 9.08
C ILE A 221 15.93 4.38 10.33
N ASP A 222 17.02 4.87 10.89
CA ASP A 222 17.64 4.30 12.08
C ASP A 222 16.74 4.40 13.30
N ASP A 223 16.01 5.50 13.45
CA ASP A 223 15.04 5.65 14.53
C ASP A 223 13.90 4.60 14.41
N ILE A 224 13.37 4.35 13.22
CA ILE A 224 12.38 3.28 13.00
C ILE A 224 12.98 1.92 13.37
N ARG A 225 14.20 1.61 12.91
CA ARG A 225 14.87 0.33 13.16
C ARG A 225 15.13 0.09 14.65
N ASN A 226 15.52 1.14 15.36
CA ASN A 226 15.87 1.08 16.77
C ASN A 226 14.65 1.18 17.71
N GLY A 227 13.45 1.38 17.16
CA GLY A 227 12.24 1.53 17.96
C GLY A 227 12.10 2.90 18.61
N ASN A 228 12.87 3.89 18.19
CA ASN A 228 12.76 5.25 18.66
C ASN A 228 11.50 5.92 18.13
N PRO A 229 10.87 6.84 18.87
CA PRO A 229 9.78 7.64 18.34
C PRO A 229 10.22 8.44 17.11
N VAL A 230 9.36 8.48 16.10
CA VAL A 230 9.60 9.25 14.87
C VAL A 230 8.51 10.28 14.69
N THR A 231 8.89 11.39 14.07
CA THR A 231 7.92 12.42 13.67
C THR A 231 7.74 12.33 12.17
N PHE A 232 6.53 12.04 11.74
CA PHE A 232 6.18 11.99 10.33
C PHE A 232 4.74 12.48 10.11
N TRP A 233 4.38 12.70 8.87
CA TRP A 233 3.05 13.14 8.52
C TRP A 233 2.03 12.03 8.84
N GLN A 234 1.04 12.40 9.64
CA GLN A 234 -0.08 11.53 9.98
C GLN A 234 -1.36 12.22 9.51
N PRO A 235 -2.24 11.53 8.80
CA PRO A 235 -3.53 12.08 8.42
C PRO A 235 -4.46 12.10 9.66
N HIS A 236 -4.20 13.01 10.58
CA HIS A 236 -5.07 13.25 11.72
C HIS A 236 -6.02 14.40 11.39
N ASN A 237 -7.29 14.10 11.23
CA ASN A 237 -8.38 15.10 11.10
C ASN A 237 -8.06 16.23 10.10
N PHE A 238 -7.28 15.91 9.01
CA PHE A 238 -6.80 16.90 8.02
C PHE A 238 -5.99 18.08 8.58
N THR A 239 -5.75 18.11 9.86
CA THR A 239 -4.68 18.91 10.43
C THR A 239 -3.42 18.07 10.39
N TYR A 240 -2.49 18.47 9.55
CA TYR A 240 -1.17 17.86 9.42
C TYR A 240 -0.45 17.94 10.77
N ALA A 241 -0.59 16.93 11.59
CA ALA A 241 0.03 16.90 12.90
C ALA A 241 1.34 16.13 12.82
N TYR A 242 2.43 16.82 13.04
CA TYR A 242 3.73 16.24 13.31
C TYR A 242 3.81 15.97 14.81
N ALA A 243 3.38 14.81 15.24
CA ALA A 243 3.55 14.36 16.61
C ALA A 243 4.54 13.18 16.66
N PRO A 244 5.30 13.00 17.72
CA PRO A 244 6.08 11.79 17.94
C PRO A 244 5.17 10.58 17.90
N PHE A 245 5.52 9.59 17.09
CA PHE A 245 4.79 8.36 16.90
C PHE A 245 5.65 7.17 17.29
N PRO A 246 5.14 6.20 18.06
CA PRO A 246 5.86 4.99 18.37
C PRO A 246 6.19 4.21 17.09
N SER A 247 7.47 3.93 16.86
CA SER A 247 7.90 3.27 15.62
C SER A 247 7.72 1.75 15.62
N GLN A 248 7.21 1.15 16.70
CA GLN A 248 7.11 -0.32 16.86
C GLN A 248 6.29 -1.00 15.77
N GLY A 249 5.29 -0.35 15.21
CA GLY A 249 4.46 -0.86 14.12
C GLY A 249 4.88 -0.37 12.73
N LEU A 250 6.01 0.33 12.60
CA LEU A 250 6.53 0.82 11.32
C LEU A 250 7.61 -0.12 10.80
N TYR A 251 7.52 -0.51 9.55
CA TYR A 251 8.39 -1.49 8.89
C TYR A 251 8.99 -0.98 7.59
N SER A 252 8.38 0.03 6.98
CA SER A 252 8.85 0.64 5.74
C SER A 252 8.83 2.16 5.81
N VAL A 253 9.52 2.76 4.87
CA VAL A 253 9.55 4.21 4.65
C VAL A 253 9.22 4.52 3.21
N LYS A 254 8.49 5.59 2.98
CA LYS A 254 8.11 6.05 1.64
C LYS A 254 8.78 7.36 1.27
N ARG A 255 8.61 7.74 -0.01
CA ARG A 255 9.24 8.87 -0.69
C ARG A 255 10.75 8.69 -0.81
N ILE A 256 11.15 7.45 -1.04
CA ILE A 256 12.50 7.13 -1.50
C ILE A 256 12.56 7.43 -3.01
N ALA A 257 13.64 8.04 -3.45
CA ALA A 257 13.86 8.28 -4.87
C ALA A 257 13.77 6.96 -5.66
N ARG A 258 13.29 7.03 -6.90
CA ARG A 258 13.17 5.88 -7.80
C ARG A 258 14.43 5.65 -8.65
N ASP A 259 15.49 6.35 -8.33
CA ASP A 259 16.83 6.12 -8.88
C ASP A 259 17.52 5.05 -8.03
N VAL A 260 17.97 3.97 -8.66
CA VAL A 260 18.65 2.86 -7.95
C VAL A 260 19.98 3.28 -7.32
N ASP A 261 20.61 4.32 -7.84
CA ASP A 261 21.87 4.85 -7.32
C ASP A 261 21.66 5.90 -6.21
N ASP A 262 20.39 6.16 -5.84
CA ASP A 262 20.07 7.06 -4.74
C ASP A 262 20.75 6.61 -3.44
N LYS A 263 21.27 7.58 -2.70
CA LYS A 263 22.03 7.34 -1.46
C LYS A 263 21.22 6.66 -0.37
N ILE A 264 19.91 6.92 -0.29
CA ILE A 264 19.03 6.31 0.72
C ILE A 264 18.73 4.86 0.33
N ARG A 265 18.47 4.55 -0.97
CA ARG A 265 18.37 3.18 -1.44
C ARG A 265 19.65 2.40 -1.16
N SER A 266 20.79 3.00 -1.47
CA SER A 266 22.11 2.41 -1.21
C SER A 266 22.33 2.14 0.29
N TYR A 267 21.94 3.07 1.15
CA TYR A 267 21.96 2.88 2.59
C TYR A 267 21.08 1.70 3.04
N ILE A 268 19.83 1.63 2.59
CA ILE A 268 18.89 0.56 2.95
C ILE A 268 19.38 -0.80 2.45
N ARG A 269 20.04 -0.87 1.29
CA ARG A 269 20.68 -2.11 0.80
C ARG A 269 21.77 -2.64 1.71
N LEU A 270 22.44 -1.77 2.46
CA LEU A 270 23.53 -2.16 3.40
C LEU A 270 22.99 -2.60 4.78
N LEU A 271 21.77 -2.28 5.15
CA LEU A 271 21.14 -2.69 6.41
C LEU A 271 20.98 -4.20 6.52
#